data_e26a03103fa96efa7c4a12221ebffbf9
#
_entry.id   e26a03103fa96efa7c4a12221ebffbf9
#
_cell.length_a   1.000
_cell.length_b   1.000
_cell.length_c   1.000
_cell.angle_alpha   90.00
_cell.angle_beta   90.00
_cell.angle_gamma   90.00
#
_symmetry.space_group_name_H-M   'P 1'
#
loop_
_entity.id
_entity.type
_entity.pdbx_description
1 polymer ?
#
loop_
_entity_poly.entity_id
_entity_poly.type
_entity_poly.pdbx_seq_one_letter_code
_entity_poly.pdbx_strand_id
1 'polypeptide(L)'
;MKNYLKIGALLVLYSSCSKASKPTTVPKTDTTVAVAEGKYKNPVFEPILADPSVIRDKTTKTFYAYGTEDDWGDGKGDHLVAIVKSTDLKKWTYVNDAFRSKPTWKANGGIWAPDVNYINGKYYMYYSYSVWADSNPGVGLAVADNPAGPFEDKGKLFLSSEIGTANAIDPMYVEEGGKKYLFVGSFSSAPENGVWGIELTDDGTAVKDKNTKFRIAAGDFEGTMIYKKGSYYYFFGSKNNCCDGAGSIYQVRVGRSESLKGPYLDKDGKDIASWGNGSLLIERNERFAGPGHNAQIETDDNGNDWFLYHAIDRGNPYVPTGANRRSLMLDRLYWENGWPTIKNGTPSTTEQDAPVFNK
;
A
#
# COMPACT_ATOMS: atom_id res chain seq x y z
N MET A 1 11.09 -78.09 10.18
CA MET A 1 10.70 -79.08 9.14
C MET A 1 9.78 -78.35 8.13
N LYS A 2 10.09 -78.58 6.85
CA LYS A 2 9.27 -78.24 5.65
C LYS A 2 9.39 -76.83 5.15
N ASN A 3 9.96 -76.63 4.14
CA ASN A 3 10.22 -76.99 2.74
C ASN A 3 9.92 -75.74 1.86
N TYR A 4 10.97 -75.33 1.20
CA TYR A 4 10.97 -74.27 0.17
C TYR A 4 10.39 -74.84 -1.12
N LEU A 5 9.57 -74.04 -1.79
CA LEU A 5 9.27 -74.19 -3.22
C LEU A 5 9.70 -72.93 -3.96
N LYS A 6 10.71 -73.06 -4.80
CA LYS A 6 11.15 -72.01 -5.75
C LYS A 6 10.27 -72.10 -7.02
N ILE A 7 9.67 -71.01 -7.40
CA ILE A 7 9.10 -70.86 -8.72
C ILE A 7 9.85 -69.70 -9.42
N GLY A 8 10.56 -70.05 -10.48
CA GLY A 8 11.26 -69.10 -11.32
C GLY A 8 10.29 -68.43 -12.28
N ALA A 9 10.31 -67.14 -12.37
CA ALA A 9 9.61 -66.36 -13.36
C ALA A 9 10.61 -65.81 -14.38
N LEU A 10 10.37 -66.16 -15.63
CA LEU A 10 11.12 -65.75 -16.82
C LEU A 10 10.77 -64.29 -17.16
N LEU A 11 11.74 -63.38 -17.09
CA LEU A 11 11.58 -62.01 -17.52
C LEU A 11 11.79 -61.91 -19.03
N VAL A 12 10.73 -61.59 -19.76
CA VAL A 12 10.81 -61.21 -21.17
C VAL A 12 10.96 -59.67 -21.22
N LEU A 13 12.11 -59.22 -21.64
CA LEU A 13 12.41 -57.78 -21.88
C LEU A 13 11.84 -57.38 -23.26
N TYR A 14 10.74 -56.64 -23.27
CA TYR A 14 10.32 -55.86 -24.45
C TYR A 14 10.97 -54.49 -24.43
N SER A 15 11.94 -54.28 -25.32
CA SER A 15 12.49 -52.97 -25.61
C SER A 15 11.57 -52.23 -26.58
N SER A 16 10.79 -51.28 -26.06
CA SER A 16 10.04 -50.35 -26.90
C SER A 16 10.76 -48.98 -26.94
N CYS A 17 11.42 -48.67 -28.04
CA CYS A 17 11.90 -47.35 -28.34
C CYS A 17 10.71 -46.41 -28.57
N SER A 18 10.31 -45.66 -27.57
CA SER A 18 9.44 -44.49 -27.75
C SER A 18 10.31 -43.23 -28.00
N LYS A 19 10.22 -42.69 -29.21
CA LYS A 19 10.78 -41.38 -29.54
C LYS A 19 10.06 -40.32 -28.69
N ALA A 20 10.77 -39.72 -27.76
CA ALA A 20 10.29 -38.56 -27.03
C ALA A 20 10.14 -37.39 -28.03
N SER A 21 8.90 -36.95 -28.26
CA SER A 21 8.61 -35.72 -28.95
C SER A 21 9.00 -34.53 -28.04
N LYS A 22 9.87 -33.65 -28.55
CA LYS A 22 10.21 -32.39 -27.88
C LYS A 22 8.93 -31.58 -27.68
N PRO A 23 8.71 -30.95 -26.50
CA PRO A 23 7.59 -30.03 -26.33
C PRO A 23 7.81 -28.82 -27.24
N THR A 24 6.89 -28.57 -28.12
CA THR A 24 6.82 -27.37 -28.94
C THR A 24 6.46 -26.20 -28.03
N THR A 25 7.43 -25.37 -27.69
CA THR A 25 7.18 -24.09 -27.05
C THR A 25 6.44 -23.19 -28.02
N VAL A 26 5.14 -23.04 -27.83
CA VAL A 26 4.35 -21.99 -28.50
C VAL A 26 4.86 -20.66 -27.92
N PRO A 27 5.35 -19.71 -28.73
CA PRO A 27 5.71 -18.38 -28.24
C PRO A 27 4.42 -17.75 -27.71
N LYS A 28 4.37 -17.40 -26.41
CA LYS A 28 3.41 -16.44 -25.90
C LYS A 28 3.71 -15.11 -26.58
N THR A 29 3.00 -14.80 -27.62
CA THR A 29 2.92 -13.43 -28.16
C THR A 29 2.18 -12.62 -27.10
N ASP A 30 2.96 -11.90 -26.32
CA ASP A 30 2.47 -10.84 -25.43
C ASP A 30 2.03 -9.68 -26.32
N THR A 31 0.79 -9.77 -26.81
CA THR A 31 0.14 -8.66 -27.51
C THR A 31 -0.31 -7.67 -26.44
N THR A 32 0.62 -6.85 -25.97
CA THR A 32 0.27 -5.61 -25.28
C THR A 32 -0.50 -4.75 -26.26
N VAL A 33 -1.82 -4.81 -26.21
CA VAL A 33 -2.68 -3.86 -26.92
C VAL A 33 -2.32 -2.47 -26.42
N ALA A 34 -1.76 -1.64 -27.30
CA ALA A 34 -1.37 -0.29 -26.95
C ALA A 34 -2.60 0.47 -26.42
N VAL A 35 -2.49 1.02 -25.20
CA VAL A 35 -3.54 1.85 -24.62
C VAL A 35 -3.67 3.12 -25.46
N ALA A 36 -4.90 3.52 -25.80
CA ALA A 36 -5.18 4.70 -26.62
C ALA A 36 -4.67 5.99 -25.94
N GLU A 37 -4.31 6.98 -26.74
CA GLU A 37 -3.92 8.29 -26.22
C GLU A 37 -5.03 8.87 -25.34
N GLY A 38 -4.68 9.48 -24.19
CA GLY A 38 -5.66 9.98 -23.22
C GLY A 38 -6.37 8.92 -22.39
N LYS A 39 -5.98 7.65 -22.51
CA LYS A 39 -6.51 6.54 -21.73
C LYS A 39 -5.44 5.91 -20.84
N TYR A 40 -5.87 5.11 -19.86
CA TYR A 40 -5.01 4.21 -19.09
C TYR A 40 -5.74 2.89 -18.81
N LYS A 41 -5.01 1.90 -18.33
CA LYS A 41 -5.51 0.61 -17.89
C LYS A 41 -4.74 0.16 -16.67
N ASN A 42 -5.45 -0.40 -15.68
CA ASN A 42 -4.85 -0.98 -14.50
C ASN A 42 -4.19 -2.36 -14.78
N PRO A 43 -3.07 -2.67 -14.09
CA PRO A 43 -2.32 -1.80 -13.19
C PRO A 43 -1.52 -0.72 -13.95
N VAL A 44 -1.23 0.42 -13.28
CA VAL A 44 -0.45 1.53 -13.86
C VAL A 44 1.06 1.38 -13.61
N PHE A 45 1.45 0.52 -12.65
CA PHE A 45 2.83 0.11 -12.41
C PHE A 45 2.90 -1.32 -11.87
N GLU A 46 3.89 -2.08 -12.36
CA GLU A 46 4.22 -3.46 -11.96
C GLU A 46 5.75 -3.57 -11.74
N PRO A 47 6.25 -4.60 -11.02
CA PRO A 47 5.47 -5.73 -10.48
C PRO A 47 4.81 -5.42 -9.14
N ILE A 48 5.45 -4.62 -8.27
CA ILE A 48 5.00 -4.31 -6.92
C ILE A 48 5.24 -2.84 -6.61
N LEU A 49 4.24 -2.15 -6.08
CA LEU A 49 4.35 -0.90 -5.34
C LEU A 49 3.28 -0.93 -4.24
N ALA A 50 3.53 -1.74 -3.25
CA ALA A 50 2.62 -1.99 -2.15
C ALA A 50 2.58 -0.81 -1.18
N ASP A 51 1.42 -0.57 -0.56
CA ASP A 51 1.22 0.44 0.47
C ASP A 51 1.74 1.83 0.01
N PRO A 52 1.27 2.33 -1.15
CA PRO A 52 1.88 3.46 -1.82
C PRO A 52 1.67 4.78 -1.08
N SER A 53 2.71 5.62 -1.06
CA SER A 53 2.62 7.05 -0.80
C SER A 53 2.95 7.81 -2.08
N VAL A 54 2.22 8.88 -2.38
CA VAL A 54 2.44 9.69 -3.60
C VAL A 54 2.59 11.15 -3.21
N ILE A 55 3.57 11.82 -3.82
CA ILE A 55 3.74 13.28 -3.69
C ILE A 55 4.03 13.90 -5.06
N ARG A 56 3.42 15.04 -5.33
CA ARG A 56 3.75 15.87 -6.50
C ARG A 56 4.79 16.92 -6.11
N ASP A 57 5.98 16.84 -6.69
CA ASP A 57 6.99 17.89 -6.54
C ASP A 57 6.49 19.20 -7.13
N LYS A 58 6.45 20.25 -6.31
CA LYS A 58 5.86 21.55 -6.69
C LYS A 58 6.65 22.28 -7.77
N THR A 59 7.96 22.01 -7.87
CA THR A 59 8.86 22.67 -8.80
C THR A 59 8.83 22.01 -10.17
N THR A 60 9.03 20.69 -10.21
CA THR A 60 9.13 19.92 -11.45
C THR A 60 7.78 19.41 -11.96
N LYS A 61 6.73 19.50 -11.13
CA LYS A 61 5.39 18.93 -11.38
C LYS A 61 5.39 17.42 -11.57
N THR A 62 6.49 16.76 -11.25
CA THR A 62 6.66 15.31 -11.32
C THR A 62 6.06 14.66 -10.07
N PHE A 63 5.33 13.60 -10.27
CA PHE A 63 4.86 12.71 -9.20
C PHE A 63 5.95 11.71 -8.85
N TYR A 64 6.12 11.47 -7.57
CA TYR A 64 6.94 10.40 -7.02
C TYR A 64 6.06 9.51 -6.17
N ALA A 65 6.18 8.19 -6.35
CA ALA A 65 5.50 7.21 -5.53
C ALA A 65 6.53 6.30 -4.87
N TYR A 66 6.23 5.91 -3.64
CA TYR A 66 7.08 5.10 -2.77
C TYR A 66 6.28 3.91 -2.29
N GLY A 67 6.88 2.72 -2.24
CA GLY A 67 6.20 1.51 -1.79
C GLY A 67 6.94 0.81 -0.66
N THR A 68 6.24 -0.04 0.06
CA THR A 68 6.82 -0.98 1.03
C THR A 68 8.01 -1.73 0.43
N GLU A 69 9.04 -1.99 1.24
CA GLU A 69 10.15 -2.89 0.92
C GLU A 69 9.63 -4.23 0.43
N ASP A 70 10.09 -4.67 -0.74
CA ASP A 70 9.66 -5.94 -1.32
C ASP A 70 10.68 -6.45 -2.36
N ASP A 71 10.78 -7.78 -2.51
CA ASP A 71 11.57 -8.39 -3.58
C ASP A 71 10.71 -8.51 -4.85
N TRP A 72 11.08 -7.77 -5.88
CA TRP A 72 10.36 -7.75 -7.16
C TRP A 72 10.57 -9.00 -8.02
N GLY A 73 11.48 -9.89 -7.62
CA GLY A 73 11.88 -11.05 -8.41
C GLY A 73 12.72 -10.69 -9.63
N ASP A 74 13.36 -9.54 -9.64
CA ASP A 74 14.24 -9.05 -10.72
C ASP A 74 15.72 -9.42 -10.51
N GLY A 75 16.02 -10.18 -9.46
CA GLY A 75 17.36 -10.66 -9.11
C GLY A 75 18.22 -9.66 -8.35
N LYS A 76 17.66 -8.52 -7.91
CA LYS A 76 18.39 -7.51 -7.12
C LYS A 76 18.17 -7.66 -5.61
N GLY A 77 17.25 -8.54 -5.20
CA GLY A 77 16.82 -8.69 -3.81
C GLY A 77 15.77 -7.66 -3.42
N ASP A 78 15.69 -7.35 -2.10
CA ASP A 78 14.71 -6.40 -1.60
C ASP A 78 14.98 -4.98 -2.12
N HIS A 79 13.96 -4.37 -2.74
CA HIS A 79 13.93 -2.94 -2.98
C HIS A 79 13.57 -2.22 -1.68
N LEU A 80 14.54 -1.50 -1.11
CA LEU A 80 14.38 -0.80 0.16
C LEU A 80 13.58 0.50 -0.03
N VAL A 81 12.28 0.37 -0.15
CA VAL A 81 11.32 1.42 -0.54
C VAL A 81 11.60 1.92 -1.96
N ALA A 82 11.11 1.17 -2.94
CA ALA A 82 11.22 1.56 -4.34
C ALA A 82 10.59 2.92 -4.61
N ILE A 83 11.31 3.79 -5.34
CA ILE A 83 10.84 5.09 -5.81
C ILE A 83 10.53 4.98 -7.30
N VAL A 84 9.31 5.31 -7.67
CA VAL A 84 8.89 5.45 -9.06
C VAL A 84 8.41 6.87 -9.34
N LYS A 85 8.54 7.35 -10.59
CA LYS A 85 8.11 8.70 -10.99
C LYS A 85 7.19 8.68 -12.19
N SER A 86 6.32 9.68 -12.25
CA SER A 86 5.37 9.90 -13.34
C SER A 86 5.13 11.40 -13.56
N THR A 87 4.67 11.79 -14.76
CA THR A 87 4.16 13.13 -15.04
C THR A 87 2.64 13.14 -15.25
N ASP A 88 2.01 11.95 -15.24
CA ASP A 88 0.62 11.77 -15.66
C ASP A 88 -0.17 10.75 -14.83
N LEU A 89 0.41 10.22 -13.75
CA LEU A 89 -0.11 9.16 -12.86
C LEU A 89 -0.36 7.79 -13.54
N LYS A 90 -0.30 7.70 -14.87
CA LYS A 90 -0.61 6.46 -15.62
C LYS A 90 0.62 5.73 -16.13
N LYS A 91 1.75 6.43 -16.28
CA LYS A 91 3.02 5.84 -16.70
C LYS A 91 4.08 6.15 -15.66
N TRP A 92 4.56 5.11 -15.03
CA TRP A 92 5.55 5.20 -13.97
C TRP A 92 6.86 4.55 -14.39
N THR A 93 7.96 5.12 -13.93
CA THR A 93 9.31 4.62 -14.19
C THR A 93 10.06 4.50 -12.87
N TYR A 94 10.66 3.35 -12.62
CA TYR A 94 11.56 3.16 -11.48
C TYR A 94 12.73 4.13 -11.52
N VAL A 95 13.07 4.70 -10.38
CA VAL A 95 14.18 5.66 -10.24
C VAL A 95 15.32 5.01 -9.47
N ASN A 96 15.10 4.63 -8.25
CA ASN A 96 16.03 3.96 -7.33
C ASN A 96 15.26 3.52 -6.07
N ASP A 97 15.98 2.99 -5.09
CA ASP A 97 15.46 2.76 -3.74
C ASP A 97 15.70 3.99 -2.85
N ALA A 98 14.77 4.24 -1.92
CA ALA A 98 14.87 5.36 -0.99
C ALA A 98 16.05 5.19 -0.01
N PHE A 99 16.30 3.97 0.44
CA PHE A 99 17.37 3.66 1.38
C PHE A 99 18.50 2.89 0.71
N ARG A 100 19.74 3.17 1.11
CA ARG A 100 20.93 2.42 0.69
C ARG A 100 21.18 1.18 1.55
N SER A 101 20.64 1.15 2.75
CA SER A 101 20.73 0.06 3.73
C SER A 101 19.57 0.14 4.69
N LYS A 102 19.20 -0.99 5.29
CA LYS A 102 18.15 -1.02 6.31
C LYS A 102 18.54 -0.19 7.54
N PRO A 103 17.55 0.45 8.19
CA PRO A 103 17.73 1.10 9.48
C PRO A 103 18.30 0.15 10.54
N THR A 104 19.09 0.69 11.47
CA THR A 104 19.79 -0.12 12.49
C THR A 104 19.28 0.10 13.92
N TRP A 105 18.26 0.96 14.10
CA TRP A 105 17.71 1.26 15.42
C TRP A 105 16.85 0.14 16.03
N LYS A 106 16.58 -0.91 15.27
CA LYS A 106 15.96 -2.16 15.69
C LYS A 106 16.67 -3.33 15.00
N ALA A 107 16.84 -4.44 15.70
CA ALA A 107 17.67 -5.55 15.24
C ALA A 107 17.17 -6.19 13.93
N ASN A 108 15.86 -6.29 13.75
CA ASN A 108 15.23 -6.86 12.57
C ASN A 108 14.02 -6.01 12.15
N GLY A 109 13.81 -5.86 10.84
CA GLY A 109 12.65 -5.17 10.30
C GLY A 109 12.67 -5.13 8.78
N GLY A 110 11.48 -4.97 8.22
CA GLY A 110 11.25 -4.44 6.88
C GLY A 110 10.77 -3.00 6.99
N ILE A 111 11.01 -2.22 5.96
CA ILE A 111 10.59 -0.83 5.85
C ILE A 111 9.23 -0.83 5.16
N TRP A 112 8.15 -0.58 5.91
CA TRP A 112 6.79 -0.72 5.40
C TRP A 112 6.04 0.60 5.39
N ALA A 113 5.07 0.71 4.47
CA ALA A 113 4.09 1.79 4.38
C ALA A 113 4.71 3.18 4.60
N PRO A 114 5.61 3.63 3.70
CA PRO A 114 6.20 4.96 3.81
C PRO A 114 5.15 6.03 3.56
N ASP A 115 5.20 7.13 4.32
CA ASP A 115 4.42 8.35 4.07
C ASP A 115 5.36 9.53 3.85
N VAL A 116 5.38 10.07 2.62
CA VAL A 116 6.33 11.11 2.21
C VAL A 116 5.65 12.46 2.09
N ASN A 117 6.21 13.44 2.79
CA ASN A 117 5.68 14.79 2.86
C ASN A 117 6.78 15.85 2.69
N TYR A 118 6.43 17.00 2.09
CA TYR A 118 7.35 18.14 1.98
C TYR A 118 7.16 19.09 3.16
N ILE A 119 8.12 19.07 4.08
CA ILE A 119 8.08 19.79 5.35
C ILE A 119 9.35 20.63 5.48
N ASN A 120 9.22 21.93 5.76
CA ASN A 120 10.35 22.82 6.03
C ASN A 120 11.46 22.78 4.96
N GLY A 121 11.08 22.66 3.69
CA GLY A 121 12.03 22.68 2.57
C GLY A 121 12.68 21.34 2.25
N LYS A 122 12.29 20.26 2.92
CA LYS A 122 12.82 18.90 2.72
C LYS A 122 11.70 17.87 2.57
N TYR A 123 12.03 16.69 2.06
CA TYR A 123 11.13 15.54 1.98
C TYR A 123 11.34 14.66 3.21
N TYR A 124 10.30 14.54 4.02
CA TYR A 124 10.25 13.70 5.22
C TYR A 124 9.50 12.41 4.85
N MET A 125 10.09 11.28 5.15
CA MET A 125 9.48 9.97 5.03
C MET A 125 9.31 9.38 6.41
N TYR A 126 8.07 9.29 6.89
CA TYR A 126 7.74 8.48 8.04
C TYR A 126 7.51 7.05 7.54
N TYR A 127 8.07 6.06 8.21
CA TYR A 127 7.99 4.67 7.77
C TYR A 127 7.82 3.73 8.96
N SER A 128 7.09 2.64 8.78
CA SER A 128 7.03 1.55 9.74
C SER A 128 8.30 0.73 9.66
N TYR A 129 8.83 0.29 10.80
CA TYR A 129 9.93 -0.68 10.84
C TYR A 129 9.55 -1.85 11.74
N SER A 130 9.24 -2.99 11.13
CA SER A 130 8.56 -4.10 11.78
C SER A 130 8.86 -5.44 11.10
N VAL A 131 8.44 -6.51 11.73
CA VAL A 131 8.34 -7.87 11.16
C VAL A 131 6.92 -8.40 11.40
N TRP A 132 6.53 -9.42 10.66
CA TRP A 132 5.25 -10.09 10.91
C TRP A 132 5.17 -10.60 12.36
N ALA A 133 4.03 -10.37 13.01
CA ALA A 133 3.79 -10.67 14.42
C ALA A 133 4.73 -9.97 15.41
N ASP A 134 5.26 -8.81 15.05
CA ASP A 134 6.06 -7.98 15.94
C ASP A 134 5.23 -7.49 17.13
N SER A 135 5.65 -7.83 18.34
CA SER A 135 4.97 -7.38 19.56
C SER A 135 5.20 -5.91 19.90
N ASN A 136 6.18 -5.26 19.26
CA ASN A 136 6.53 -3.86 19.52
C ASN A 136 7.08 -3.17 18.25
N PRO A 137 6.26 -3.06 17.20
CA PRO A 137 6.64 -2.33 16.00
C PRO A 137 6.86 -0.85 16.29
N GLY A 138 7.48 -0.15 15.36
CA GLY A 138 7.73 1.27 15.52
C GLY A 138 7.76 2.02 14.21
N VAL A 139 7.82 3.34 14.35
CA VAL A 139 7.94 4.29 13.26
C VAL A 139 9.32 4.93 13.30
N GLY A 140 9.96 5.02 12.14
CA GLY A 140 11.18 5.77 11.89
C GLY A 140 10.92 7.02 11.05
N LEU A 141 11.93 7.89 10.99
CA LEU A 141 11.96 9.07 10.14
C LEU A 141 13.20 9.03 9.25
N ALA A 142 13.02 9.29 7.95
CA ALA A 142 14.10 9.55 7.03
C ALA A 142 13.85 10.87 6.29
N VAL A 143 14.93 11.56 5.88
CA VAL A 143 14.84 12.89 5.27
C VAL A 143 15.71 12.98 4.02
N ALA A 144 15.21 13.64 2.98
CA ALA A 144 15.93 13.92 1.74
C ALA A 144 15.75 15.37 1.29
N ASP A 145 16.73 15.88 0.54
CA ASP A 145 16.62 17.18 -0.14
C ASP A 145 15.88 17.06 -1.50
N ASN A 146 15.73 15.84 -2.01
CA ASN A 146 15.13 15.56 -3.31
C ASN A 146 14.11 14.42 -3.16
N PRO A 147 12.93 14.49 -3.80
CA PRO A 147 11.92 13.41 -3.73
C PRO A 147 12.41 12.09 -4.34
N ALA A 148 13.41 12.14 -5.23
CA ALA A 148 14.07 10.94 -5.75
C ALA A 148 15.09 10.33 -4.75
N GLY A 149 15.22 10.90 -3.54
CA GLY A 149 16.20 10.44 -2.56
C GLY A 149 17.67 10.72 -2.92
N PRO A 150 18.64 10.01 -2.33
CA PRO A 150 18.43 9.03 -1.27
C PRO A 150 17.92 9.67 0.02
N PHE A 151 17.13 8.93 0.78
CA PHE A 151 16.68 9.36 2.11
C PHE A 151 17.72 8.95 3.15
N GLU A 152 18.08 9.89 4.02
CA GLU A 152 18.95 9.64 5.17
C GLU A 152 18.08 9.23 6.36
N ASP A 153 18.28 8.02 6.89
CA ASP A 153 17.62 7.57 8.12
C ASP A 153 18.02 8.46 9.31
N LYS A 154 17.04 9.05 9.95
CA LYS A 154 17.18 9.83 11.17
C LYS A 154 16.92 8.99 12.42
N GLY A 155 16.61 7.71 12.25
CA GLY A 155 16.40 6.76 13.31
C GLY A 155 14.94 6.65 13.74
N LYS A 156 14.78 6.04 14.89
CA LYS A 156 13.49 5.78 15.53
C LYS A 156 12.79 7.07 15.94
N LEU A 157 11.53 7.21 15.51
CA LEU A 157 10.63 8.24 16.03
C LEU A 157 9.98 7.76 17.34
N PHE A 158 9.44 6.53 17.36
CA PHE A 158 8.93 5.84 18.55
C PHE A 158 8.70 4.35 18.29
N LEU A 159 8.59 3.58 19.38
CA LEU A 159 8.02 2.24 19.41
C LEU A 159 6.58 2.28 19.91
N SER A 160 5.78 1.28 19.58
CA SER A 160 4.39 1.12 20.04
C SER A 160 4.26 1.25 21.55
N SER A 161 5.14 0.59 22.31
CA SER A 161 5.17 0.65 23.78
C SER A 161 5.48 2.04 24.34
N GLU A 162 6.28 2.84 23.63
CA GLU A 162 6.68 4.18 24.09
C GLU A 162 5.54 5.18 24.03
N ILE A 163 4.63 5.01 23.08
CA ILE A 163 3.43 5.86 22.93
C ILE A 163 2.16 5.21 23.50
N GLY A 164 2.26 3.98 23.99
CA GLY A 164 1.13 3.26 24.62
C GLY A 164 0.00 3.00 23.62
N THR A 165 0.34 2.53 22.41
CA THR A 165 -0.59 1.98 21.42
C THR A 165 -0.09 0.61 21.01
N ALA A 166 -0.99 -0.28 20.61
CA ALA A 166 -0.58 -1.53 19.98
C ALA A 166 -0.43 -1.32 18.47
N ASN A 167 0.52 -2.07 17.89
CA ASN A 167 0.72 -2.15 16.45
C ASN A 167 0.76 -0.77 15.75
N ALA A 168 1.60 0.15 16.26
CA ALA A 168 1.78 1.49 15.72
C ALA A 168 2.63 1.45 14.43
N ILE A 169 1.99 1.08 13.33
CA ILE A 169 2.54 1.09 11.96
C ILE A 169 1.64 1.94 11.06
N ASP A 170 1.95 2.00 9.77
CA ASP A 170 1.23 2.73 8.73
C ASP A 170 1.10 4.23 9.07
N PRO A 171 2.23 4.92 9.19
CA PRO A 171 2.22 6.33 9.53
C PRO A 171 1.58 7.16 8.43
N MET A 172 0.75 8.13 8.81
CA MET A 172 0.17 9.15 7.93
C MET A 172 0.32 10.52 8.57
N TYR A 173 1.03 11.42 7.90
CA TYR A 173 1.25 12.78 8.37
C TYR A 173 0.11 13.71 7.95
N VAL A 174 -0.31 14.59 8.85
CA VAL A 174 -1.27 15.66 8.57
C VAL A 174 -0.83 16.94 9.26
N GLU A 175 -0.87 18.06 8.54
CA GLU A 175 -0.73 19.39 9.13
C GLU A 175 -2.09 20.10 9.14
N GLU A 176 -2.51 20.59 10.34
CA GLU A 176 -3.76 21.30 10.51
C GLU A 176 -3.61 22.38 11.57
N GLY A 177 -4.01 23.62 11.20
CA GLY A 177 -3.95 24.77 12.10
C GLY A 177 -2.54 25.09 12.62
N GLY A 178 -1.52 24.85 11.82
CA GLY A 178 -0.11 25.03 12.18
C GLY A 178 0.47 23.95 13.10
N LYS A 179 -0.29 22.91 13.39
CA LYS A 179 0.14 21.74 14.17
C LYS A 179 0.36 20.56 13.26
N LYS A 180 1.34 19.74 13.61
CA LYS A 180 1.72 18.53 12.89
C LYS A 180 1.23 17.30 13.66
N TYR A 181 0.59 16.38 12.98
CA TYR A 181 0.08 15.14 13.54
C TYR A 181 0.60 13.96 12.74
N LEU A 182 0.85 12.87 13.42
CA LEU A 182 1.08 11.56 12.82
C LEU A 182 -0.03 10.61 13.26
N PHE A 183 -0.70 10.00 12.29
CA PHE A 183 -1.67 8.95 12.54
C PHE A 183 -0.99 7.61 12.35
N VAL A 184 -1.24 6.66 13.25
CA VAL A 184 -0.67 5.32 13.23
C VAL A 184 -1.67 4.31 13.75
N GLY A 185 -1.57 3.08 13.32
CA GLY A 185 -2.35 1.97 13.84
C GLY A 185 -2.72 0.96 12.77
N SER A 186 -2.71 -0.28 13.17
CA SER A 186 -3.08 -1.42 12.36
C SER A 186 -3.82 -2.44 13.21
N PHE A 187 -4.20 -3.55 12.60
CA PHE A 187 -5.06 -4.57 13.18
C PHE A 187 -4.68 -4.96 14.61
N SER A 188 -5.64 -4.85 15.50
CA SER A 188 -5.54 -5.35 16.86
C SER A 188 -6.92 -5.63 17.45
N SER A 189 -7.07 -6.79 18.04
CA SER A 189 -8.34 -7.24 18.62
C SER A 189 -8.67 -6.63 19.98
N ALA A 190 -7.70 -5.96 20.65
CA ALA A 190 -7.95 -5.33 21.94
C ALA A 190 -8.77 -4.03 21.76
N PRO A 191 -9.81 -3.81 22.56
CA PRO A 191 -10.76 -2.69 22.38
C PRO A 191 -10.12 -1.30 22.45
N GLU A 192 -9.03 -1.17 23.21
CA GLU A 192 -8.24 0.06 23.35
C GLU A 192 -7.37 0.37 22.14
N ASN A 193 -7.22 -0.59 21.25
CA ASN A 193 -6.42 -0.42 20.03
C ASN A 193 -7.24 0.25 18.92
N GLY A 194 -6.54 0.69 17.90
CA GLY A 194 -7.13 1.37 16.75
C GLY A 194 -6.15 2.31 16.10
N VAL A 195 -6.67 3.17 15.26
CA VAL A 195 -5.89 4.25 14.64
C VAL A 195 -5.88 5.46 15.58
N TRP A 196 -4.66 5.91 15.88
CA TRP A 196 -4.39 7.01 16.79
C TRP A 196 -3.69 8.15 16.09
N GLY A 197 -4.15 9.40 16.36
CA GLY A 197 -3.43 10.61 16.00
C GLY A 197 -2.60 11.10 17.21
N ILE A 198 -1.35 11.50 16.94
CA ILE A 198 -0.43 12.03 17.95
C ILE A 198 0.23 13.32 17.43
N GLU A 199 0.31 14.35 18.28
CA GLU A 199 0.93 15.63 17.90
C GLU A 199 2.46 15.48 17.88
N LEU A 200 3.06 15.91 16.77
CA LEU A 200 4.52 16.02 16.61
C LEU A 200 5.02 17.39 17.07
N THR A 201 6.33 17.49 17.28
CA THR A 201 7.03 18.77 17.44
C THR A 201 6.88 19.65 16.19
N ASP A 202 7.11 20.94 16.31
CA ASP A 202 6.91 21.91 15.23
C ASP A 202 7.82 21.66 14.01
N ASP A 203 8.95 20.99 14.21
CA ASP A 203 9.84 20.51 13.14
C ASP A 203 9.44 19.13 12.56
N GLY A 204 8.48 18.42 13.19
CA GLY A 204 8.02 17.11 12.76
C GLY A 204 8.95 15.94 13.08
N THR A 205 9.98 16.16 13.91
CA THR A 205 11.04 15.16 14.14
C THR A 205 10.84 14.31 15.40
N ALA A 206 9.86 14.62 16.24
CA ALA A 206 9.59 13.91 17.48
C ALA A 206 8.11 13.99 17.87
N VAL A 207 7.66 13.08 18.73
CA VAL A 207 6.36 13.17 19.42
C VAL A 207 6.45 14.30 20.45
N LYS A 208 5.49 15.23 20.44
CA LYS A 208 5.46 16.38 21.35
C LYS A 208 5.04 15.98 22.75
N ASP A 209 3.92 15.26 22.87
CA ASP A 209 3.43 14.69 24.12
C ASP A 209 2.54 13.47 23.82
N LYS A 210 3.00 12.29 24.22
CA LYS A 210 2.28 11.04 23.99
C LYS A 210 0.92 10.95 24.69
N ASN A 211 0.69 11.77 25.74
CA ASN A 211 -0.56 11.77 26.47
C ASN A 211 -1.67 12.55 25.75
N THR A 212 -1.34 13.29 24.70
CA THR A 212 -2.30 14.06 23.89
C THR A 212 -2.85 13.27 22.72
N LYS A 213 -2.47 11.99 22.57
CA LYS A 213 -2.99 11.14 21.49
C LYS A 213 -4.51 10.97 21.60
N PHE A 214 -5.14 10.81 20.45
CA PHE A 214 -6.58 10.61 20.32
C PHE A 214 -6.87 9.51 19.30
N ARG A 215 -7.90 8.70 19.58
CA ARG A 215 -8.31 7.59 18.71
C ARG A 215 -9.35 8.06 17.71
N ILE A 216 -9.20 7.70 16.42
CA ILE A 216 -10.12 8.09 15.36
C ILE A 216 -10.82 6.90 14.69
N ALA A 217 -10.24 5.69 14.75
CA ALA A 217 -10.83 4.50 14.17
C ALA A 217 -10.57 3.26 15.03
N ALA A 218 -11.35 2.22 14.83
CA ALA A 218 -11.22 0.95 15.54
C ALA A 218 -9.99 0.14 15.08
N GLY A 219 -9.64 -0.90 15.84
CA GLY A 219 -8.49 -1.77 15.59
C GLY A 219 -8.67 -2.77 14.43
N ASP A 220 -9.76 -2.69 13.69
CA ASP A 220 -9.97 -3.46 12.45
C ASP A 220 -9.61 -2.66 11.19
N PHE A 221 -8.96 -1.50 11.35
CA PHE A 221 -8.42 -0.67 10.28
C PHE A 221 -6.90 -0.66 10.27
N GLU A 222 -6.32 -0.47 9.09
CA GLU A 222 -4.94 -0.09 8.82
C GLU A 222 -4.86 0.78 7.56
N GLY A 223 -3.65 1.13 7.12
CA GLY A 223 -3.45 1.88 5.87
C GLY A 223 -4.21 3.22 5.87
N THR A 224 -4.05 3.97 6.96
CA THR A 224 -4.79 5.23 7.16
C THR A 224 -4.36 6.30 6.17
N MET A 225 -5.35 6.95 5.53
CA MET A 225 -5.16 8.21 4.81
C MET A 225 -6.28 9.18 5.16
N ILE A 226 -5.92 10.43 5.45
CA ILE A 226 -6.89 11.50 5.77
C ILE A 226 -6.84 12.56 4.68
N TYR A 227 -8.00 12.84 4.11
CA TYR A 227 -8.16 13.85 3.05
C TYR A 227 -9.17 14.91 3.46
N LYS A 228 -8.77 16.18 3.38
CA LYS A 228 -9.66 17.32 3.66
C LYS A 228 -10.33 17.78 2.38
N LYS A 229 -11.67 17.78 2.36
CA LYS A 229 -12.47 18.33 1.25
C LYS A 229 -13.65 19.12 1.78
N GLY A 230 -13.68 20.40 1.43
CA GLY A 230 -14.68 21.33 1.98
C GLY A 230 -14.52 21.44 3.50
N SER A 231 -15.62 21.29 4.23
CA SER A 231 -15.65 21.34 5.69
C SER A 231 -15.34 20.01 6.37
N TYR A 232 -15.13 18.93 5.61
CA TYR A 232 -14.94 17.59 6.16
C TYR A 232 -13.51 17.06 6.00
N TYR A 233 -13.08 16.30 7.00
CA TYR A 233 -11.97 15.36 6.93
C TYR A 233 -12.56 13.98 6.61
N TYR A 234 -12.03 13.34 5.60
CA TYR A 234 -12.38 11.97 5.21
C TYR A 234 -11.27 11.05 5.63
N PHE A 235 -11.60 10.08 6.46
CA PHE A 235 -10.75 8.96 6.79
C PHE A 235 -10.95 7.87 5.75
N PHE A 236 -9.88 7.42 5.12
CA PHE A 236 -9.80 6.22 4.32
C PHE A 236 -8.94 5.22 5.06
N GLY A 237 -9.44 4.04 5.27
CA GLY A 237 -8.69 2.99 5.94
C GLY A 237 -9.05 1.64 5.37
N SER A 238 -8.10 0.73 5.41
CA SER A 238 -8.24 -0.59 4.84
C SER A 238 -8.62 -1.61 5.90
N LYS A 239 -9.39 -2.61 5.51
CA LYS A 239 -9.82 -3.73 6.36
C LYS A 239 -9.57 -5.07 5.69
N ASN A 240 -9.54 -6.12 6.51
CA ASN A 240 -9.37 -7.51 6.12
C ASN A 240 -7.94 -7.86 5.65
N ASN A 241 -7.77 -9.04 5.00
CA ASN A 241 -6.47 -9.57 4.65
C ASN A 241 -5.94 -9.02 3.32
N CYS A 242 -4.77 -8.35 3.36
CA CYS A 242 -4.10 -7.76 2.19
C CYS A 242 -3.26 -8.76 1.38
N CYS A 243 -2.79 -9.83 2.01
CA CYS A 243 -1.55 -10.48 1.58
C CYS A 243 -1.71 -12.00 1.41
N ASP A 244 -2.80 -12.42 0.72
CA ASP A 244 -3.16 -13.82 0.43
C ASP A 244 -3.32 -14.04 -1.08
N GLY A 245 -2.47 -13.42 -1.88
CA GLY A 245 -2.52 -13.53 -3.34
C GLY A 245 -3.91 -13.32 -3.90
N ALA A 246 -4.37 -14.23 -4.76
CA ALA A 246 -5.71 -14.21 -5.35
C ALA A 246 -6.86 -14.35 -4.32
N GLY A 247 -6.55 -14.80 -3.11
CA GLY A 247 -7.49 -14.94 -1.98
C GLY A 247 -7.71 -13.65 -1.20
N SER A 248 -6.87 -12.63 -1.38
CA SER A 248 -6.94 -11.37 -0.65
C SER A 248 -8.33 -10.74 -0.69
N ILE A 249 -8.81 -10.31 0.48
CA ILE A 249 -10.11 -9.68 0.68
C ILE A 249 -10.00 -8.26 1.23
N TYR A 250 -8.82 -7.67 1.11
CA TYR A 250 -8.56 -6.28 1.48
C TYR A 250 -9.54 -5.34 0.78
N GLN A 251 -9.95 -4.28 1.44
CA GLN A 251 -10.92 -3.32 0.94
C GLN A 251 -10.76 -1.99 1.65
N VAL A 252 -11.09 -0.87 1.00
CA VAL A 252 -11.07 0.45 1.65
C VAL A 252 -12.46 0.83 2.13
N ARG A 253 -12.52 1.34 3.35
CA ARG A 253 -13.70 1.91 3.96
C ARG A 253 -13.46 3.35 4.38
N VAL A 254 -14.55 4.13 4.46
CA VAL A 254 -14.52 5.57 4.67
C VAL A 254 -15.40 5.97 5.84
N GLY A 255 -14.91 6.94 6.61
CA GLY A 255 -15.69 7.74 7.53
C GLY A 255 -15.39 9.23 7.32
N ARG A 256 -16.23 10.14 7.78
CA ARG A 256 -15.97 11.58 7.72
C ARG A 256 -16.26 12.30 9.01
N SER A 257 -15.59 13.41 9.24
CA SER A 257 -15.74 14.27 10.42
C SER A 257 -15.55 15.74 10.04
N GLU A 258 -16.16 16.65 10.77
CA GLU A 258 -15.86 18.09 10.68
C GLU A 258 -14.59 18.48 11.45
N SER A 259 -14.08 17.56 12.28
CA SER A 259 -12.85 17.73 13.07
C SER A 259 -11.82 16.67 12.69
N LEU A 260 -10.54 17.06 12.56
CA LEU A 260 -9.43 16.12 12.38
C LEU A 260 -9.39 15.05 13.49
N LYS A 261 -9.84 15.39 14.69
CA LYS A 261 -9.84 14.50 15.86
C LYS A 261 -11.07 13.60 15.96
N GLY A 262 -12.01 13.71 15.02
CA GLY A 262 -13.25 12.94 15.02
C GLY A 262 -14.37 13.57 15.87
N PRO A 263 -15.46 12.84 16.13
CA PRO A 263 -15.70 11.47 15.67
C PRO A 263 -15.86 11.39 14.15
N TYR A 264 -15.33 10.31 13.55
CA TYR A 264 -15.54 10.02 12.13
C TYR A 264 -16.75 9.09 11.99
N LEU A 265 -17.76 9.54 11.28
CA LEU A 265 -19.00 8.80 11.07
C LEU A 265 -19.03 8.21 9.65
N ASP A 266 -19.57 7.01 9.50
CA ASP A 266 -19.88 6.42 8.19
C ASP A 266 -21.19 6.97 7.61
N LYS A 267 -21.60 6.50 6.43
CA LYS A 267 -22.85 6.94 5.74
C LYS A 267 -24.11 6.69 6.57
N ASP A 268 -24.07 5.70 7.46
CA ASP A 268 -25.19 5.33 8.34
C ASP A 268 -25.17 6.09 9.67
N GLY A 269 -24.22 7.03 9.85
CA GLY A 269 -24.03 7.80 11.07
C GLY A 269 -23.36 7.02 12.21
N LYS A 270 -22.73 5.88 11.93
CA LYS A 270 -22.03 5.05 12.91
C LYS A 270 -20.58 5.49 13.04
N ASP A 271 -20.11 5.61 14.27
CA ASP A 271 -18.71 5.96 14.56
C ASP A 271 -17.76 4.82 14.17
N ILE A 272 -16.77 5.12 13.31
CA ILE A 272 -15.76 4.15 12.88
C ILE A 272 -14.75 3.80 13.99
N ALA A 273 -14.75 4.49 15.11
CA ALA A 273 -14.03 4.07 16.30
C ALA A 273 -14.66 2.82 16.96
N SER A 274 -15.81 2.37 16.47
CA SER A 274 -16.43 1.09 16.81
C SER A 274 -16.16 0.05 15.73
N TRP A 275 -15.85 -1.18 16.18
CA TRP A 275 -15.52 -2.30 15.31
C TRP A 275 -16.62 -2.60 14.27
N GLY A 276 -16.22 -2.93 13.05
CA GLY A 276 -17.14 -3.30 11.96
C GLY A 276 -17.73 -2.14 11.16
N ASN A 277 -17.66 -0.90 11.66
CA ASN A 277 -18.21 0.28 11.00
C ASN A 277 -17.30 0.82 9.88
N GLY A 278 -17.82 1.78 9.11
CA GLY A 278 -17.17 2.39 7.95
C GLY A 278 -17.85 2.02 6.63
N SER A 279 -18.08 3.01 5.77
CA SER A 279 -18.72 2.83 4.48
C SER A 279 -17.77 2.24 3.46
N LEU A 280 -18.16 1.18 2.75
CA LEU A 280 -17.35 0.57 1.71
C LEU A 280 -17.12 1.56 0.56
N LEU A 281 -15.86 1.71 0.13
CA LEU A 281 -15.46 2.49 -1.04
C LEU A 281 -15.09 1.60 -2.21
N ILE A 282 -14.21 0.62 -1.97
CA ILE A 282 -13.69 -0.28 -2.99
C ILE A 282 -13.44 -1.67 -2.40
N GLU A 283 -13.80 -2.70 -3.15
CA GLU A 283 -13.52 -4.10 -2.85
C GLU A 283 -13.09 -4.87 -4.10
N ARG A 284 -12.70 -6.13 -3.92
CA ARG A 284 -12.25 -7.02 -5.00
C ARG A 284 -13.32 -7.29 -6.06
N ASN A 285 -12.86 -7.64 -7.26
CA ASN A 285 -13.71 -8.16 -8.33
C ASN A 285 -13.14 -9.49 -8.90
N GLU A 286 -13.66 -9.93 -10.04
CA GLU A 286 -13.22 -11.17 -10.70
C GLU A 286 -11.74 -11.15 -11.12
N ARG A 287 -11.21 -9.98 -11.46
CA ARG A 287 -9.84 -9.81 -11.92
C ARG A 287 -8.87 -9.42 -10.80
N PHE A 288 -9.23 -8.46 -9.96
CA PHE A 288 -8.34 -7.90 -8.95
C PHE A 288 -8.80 -8.26 -7.55
N ALA A 289 -7.87 -8.77 -6.74
CA ALA A 289 -8.04 -9.08 -5.33
C ALA A 289 -7.38 -8.00 -4.47
N GLY A 290 -7.88 -7.83 -3.25
CA GLY A 290 -7.25 -7.05 -2.21
C GLY A 290 -6.95 -5.60 -2.54
N PRO A 291 -7.87 -4.79 -3.13
CA PRO A 291 -7.63 -3.37 -3.32
C PRO A 291 -7.58 -2.66 -1.98
N GLY A 292 -6.49 -1.94 -1.69
CA GLY A 292 -6.37 -1.24 -0.41
C GLY A 292 -5.10 -0.42 -0.27
N HIS A 293 -4.92 0.09 0.95
CA HIS A 293 -3.81 0.94 1.37
C HIS A 293 -3.56 2.04 0.34
N ASN A 294 -4.47 2.99 0.27
CA ASN A 294 -4.38 4.04 -0.75
C ASN A 294 -3.41 5.15 -0.35
N ALA A 295 -2.75 5.68 -1.37
CA ALA A 295 -1.94 6.88 -1.29
C ALA A 295 -2.79 8.15 -1.10
N GLN A 296 -2.11 9.28 -0.98
CA GLN A 296 -2.71 10.62 -1.02
C GLN A 296 -3.56 10.78 -2.29
N ILE A 297 -4.68 11.50 -2.16
CA ILE A 297 -5.54 11.81 -3.29
C ILE A 297 -4.93 12.94 -4.10
N GLU A 298 -4.80 12.73 -5.40
CA GLU A 298 -4.30 13.73 -6.34
C GLU A 298 -5.45 14.33 -7.15
N THR A 299 -5.45 15.66 -7.29
CA THR A 299 -6.45 16.36 -8.09
C THR A 299 -5.83 16.80 -9.41
N ASP A 300 -6.46 16.43 -10.53
CA ASP A 300 -6.01 16.83 -11.85
C ASP A 300 -6.40 18.28 -12.20
N ASP A 301 -5.89 18.81 -13.32
CA ASP A 301 -6.12 20.18 -13.73
C ASP A 301 -7.57 20.46 -14.18
N ASN A 302 -8.38 19.43 -14.35
CA ASN A 302 -9.83 19.51 -14.57
C ASN A 302 -10.63 19.44 -13.25
N GLY A 303 -9.96 19.37 -12.10
CA GLY A 303 -10.58 19.29 -10.79
C GLY A 303 -11.14 17.90 -10.43
N ASN A 304 -10.70 16.85 -11.12
CA ASN A 304 -11.06 15.49 -10.80
C ASN A 304 -10.07 14.90 -9.77
N ASP A 305 -10.60 14.22 -8.78
CA ASP A 305 -9.80 13.52 -7.78
C ASP A 305 -9.46 12.09 -8.25
N TRP A 306 -8.23 11.66 -7.95
CA TRP A 306 -7.66 10.40 -8.37
C TRP A 306 -7.17 9.60 -7.18
N PHE A 307 -7.49 8.32 -7.18
CA PHE A 307 -7.26 7.36 -6.11
C PHE A 307 -6.22 6.35 -6.56
N LEU A 308 -5.02 6.42 -5.95
CA LEU A 308 -3.96 5.45 -6.14
C LEU A 308 -3.95 4.49 -4.95
N TYR A 309 -3.79 3.21 -5.22
CA TYR A 309 -3.83 2.15 -4.22
C TYR A 309 -3.13 0.91 -4.77
N HIS A 310 -2.93 -0.13 -3.97
CA HIS A 310 -2.46 -1.39 -4.52
C HIS A 310 -3.59 -2.40 -4.70
N ALA A 311 -3.43 -3.33 -5.67
CA ALA A 311 -4.24 -4.53 -5.78
C ALA A 311 -3.45 -5.66 -6.47
N ILE A 312 -3.99 -6.88 -6.43
CA ILE A 312 -3.36 -8.10 -6.93
C ILE A 312 -4.16 -8.62 -8.12
N ASP A 313 -3.53 -8.79 -9.29
CA ASP A 313 -4.16 -9.50 -10.42
C ASP A 313 -4.29 -10.99 -10.07
N ARG A 314 -5.51 -11.49 -9.96
CA ARG A 314 -5.81 -12.86 -9.54
C ARG A 314 -5.27 -13.92 -10.50
N GLY A 315 -5.03 -13.55 -11.77
CA GLY A 315 -4.41 -14.41 -12.77
C GLY A 315 -2.89 -14.54 -12.64
N ASN A 316 -2.25 -13.60 -11.90
CA ASN A 316 -0.80 -13.58 -11.69
C ASN A 316 -0.45 -13.02 -10.31
N PRO A 317 -0.83 -13.70 -9.21
CA PRO A 317 -0.85 -13.12 -7.88
C PRO A 317 0.51 -12.98 -7.20
N TYR A 318 1.55 -13.65 -7.72
CA TYR A 318 2.88 -13.66 -7.10
C TYR A 318 3.99 -13.31 -8.09
N VAL A 319 5.07 -12.75 -7.61
CA VAL A 319 6.34 -12.66 -8.34
C VAL A 319 7.14 -13.97 -8.18
N PRO A 320 8.23 -14.19 -8.95
CA PRO A 320 9.00 -15.45 -8.88
C PRO A 320 9.53 -15.81 -7.49
N THR A 321 9.75 -14.83 -6.62
CA THR A 321 10.21 -15.03 -5.23
C THR A 321 9.10 -15.49 -4.28
N GLY A 322 7.85 -15.47 -4.74
CA GLY A 322 6.67 -15.81 -3.93
C GLY A 322 6.03 -14.61 -3.22
N ALA A 323 6.61 -13.41 -3.34
CA ALA A 323 5.98 -12.20 -2.81
C ALA A 323 4.67 -11.87 -3.54
N ASN A 324 3.71 -11.29 -2.82
CA ASN A 324 2.44 -10.88 -3.40
C ASN A 324 2.64 -9.76 -4.41
N ARG A 325 2.11 -9.91 -5.62
CA ARG A 325 2.19 -8.90 -6.68
C ARG A 325 1.18 -7.77 -6.42
N ARG A 326 1.45 -6.96 -5.41
CA ARG A 326 0.64 -5.78 -5.05
C ARG A 326 1.00 -4.60 -5.96
N SER A 327 0.43 -4.60 -7.16
CA SER A 327 0.72 -3.60 -8.20
C SER A 327 0.01 -2.28 -7.93
N LEU A 328 0.59 -1.17 -8.42
CA LEU A 328 -0.03 0.16 -8.28
C LEU A 328 -1.23 0.28 -9.23
N MET A 329 -2.33 0.71 -8.69
CA MET A 329 -3.60 0.92 -9.36
C MET A 329 -3.98 2.40 -9.36
N LEU A 330 -4.80 2.80 -10.31
CA LEU A 330 -5.34 4.15 -10.42
C LEU A 330 -6.83 4.05 -10.78
N ASP A 331 -7.68 4.75 -10.04
CA ASP A 331 -9.08 4.94 -10.40
C ASP A 331 -9.54 6.35 -10.06
N ARG A 332 -10.54 6.85 -10.81
CA ARG A 332 -11.12 8.16 -10.53
C ARG A 332 -12.01 8.10 -9.30
N LEU A 333 -11.81 9.05 -8.39
CA LEU A 333 -12.65 9.23 -7.21
C LEU A 333 -13.74 10.26 -7.53
N TYR A 334 -14.98 9.84 -7.43
CA TYR A 334 -16.16 10.70 -7.62
C TYR A 334 -16.70 11.12 -6.25
N TRP A 335 -17.49 12.18 -6.23
CA TRP A 335 -18.14 12.69 -5.04
C TRP A 335 -19.65 12.75 -5.24
N GLU A 336 -20.39 11.95 -4.49
CA GLU A 336 -21.83 11.84 -4.57
C GLU A 336 -22.45 12.12 -3.20
N ASN A 337 -23.31 13.15 -3.11
CA ASN A 337 -23.91 13.57 -1.84
C ASN A 337 -22.91 13.80 -0.71
N GLY A 338 -21.72 14.33 -1.06
CA GLY A 338 -20.63 14.60 -0.12
C GLY A 338 -19.90 13.37 0.37
N TRP A 339 -19.94 12.25 -0.37
CA TRP A 339 -19.18 11.03 -0.09
C TRP A 339 -18.36 10.59 -1.30
N PRO A 340 -17.15 10.07 -1.08
CA PRO A 340 -16.35 9.53 -2.15
C PRO A 340 -16.96 8.23 -2.68
N THR A 341 -16.88 8.03 -3.98
CA THR A 341 -17.27 6.78 -4.66
C THR A 341 -16.29 6.43 -5.76
N ILE A 342 -16.13 5.14 -6.04
CA ILE A 342 -15.41 4.60 -7.19
C ILE A 342 -16.43 3.91 -8.07
N LYS A 343 -16.27 4.02 -9.40
CA LYS A 343 -17.17 3.39 -10.36
C LYS A 343 -17.30 1.90 -10.06
N ASN A 344 -18.54 1.44 -9.87
CA ASN A 344 -18.89 0.07 -9.48
C ASN A 344 -18.33 -0.40 -8.11
N GLY A 345 -17.65 0.45 -7.34
CA GLY A 345 -17.04 0.09 -6.07
C GLY A 345 -15.91 -0.96 -6.18
N THR A 346 -15.29 -1.10 -7.35
CA THR A 346 -14.24 -2.10 -7.63
C THR A 346 -13.16 -1.53 -8.54
N PRO A 347 -11.93 -2.10 -8.55
CA PRO A 347 -10.88 -1.72 -9.48
C PRO A 347 -11.34 -1.78 -10.94
N SER A 348 -10.97 -0.80 -11.76
CA SER A 348 -11.29 -0.81 -13.18
C SER A 348 -10.52 -1.93 -13.91
N THR A 349 -11.23 -2.67 -14.77
CA THR A 349 -10.68 -3.79 -15.55
C THR A 349 -10.52 -3.49 -17.04
N THR A 350 -11.06 -2.36 -17.49
CA THR A 350 -11.04 -1.88 -18.88
C THR A 350 -10.33 -0.54 -18.95
N GLU A 351 -10.06 -0.07 -20.17
CA GLU A 351 -9.51 1.27 -20.39
C GLU A 351 -10.43 2.35 -19.80
N GLN A 352 -9.82 3.32 -19.12
CA GLN A 352 -10.47 4.48 -18.54
C GLN A 352 -9.88 5.77 -19.10
N ASP A 353 -10.60 6.89 -18.96
CA ASP A 353 -10.06 8.21 -19.24
C ASP A 353 -8.96 8.55 -18.25
N ALA A 354 -7.85 9.07 -18.75
CA ALA A 354 -6.68 9.39 -17.94
C ALA A 354 -6.85 10.74 -17.22
N PRO A 355 -6.14 10.94 -16.09
CA PRO A 355 -6.01 12.27 -15.49
C PRO A 355 -5.35 13.25 -16.47
N VAL A 356 -5.69 14.52 -16.32
CA VAL A 356 -5.17 15.61 -17.16
C VAL A 356 -4.26 16.49 -16.32
N PHE A 357 -2.96 16.46 -16.63
CA PHE A 357 -1.98 17.36 -16.04
C PHE A 357 -1.28 18.14 -17.15
N ASN A 358 -1.47 19.45 -17.15
CA ASN A 358 -0.76 20.35 -18.04
C ASN A 358 0.68 20.55 -17.52
N LYS A 359 1.61 20.68 -18.44
CA LYS A 359 3.05 20.85 -18.15
C LYS A 359 3.35 22.21 -17.56
#